data_f1b9f581efa6ab1c2b5d053b8c774ea0
#
_entry.id   f1b9f581efa6ab1c2b5d053b8c774ea0
#
_cell.length_a   1.000
_cell.length_b   1.000
_cell.length_c   1.000
_cell.angle_alpha   90.00
_cell.angle_beta   90.00
_cell.angle_gamma   90.00
#
_symmetry.space_group_name_H-M   'P 1'
#
loop_
_entity.id
_entity.type
_entity.pdbx_description
1 polymer ?
#
loop_
_entity_poly.entity_id
_entity_poly.type
_entity_poly.pdbx_seq_one_letter_code
_entity_poly.pdbx_strand_id
1 'polypeptide(L)'
;MNRLRRLLLTGMGALGATLAGCKTFPVVFNPCHSRMPDSLAQHPLVAEAWEGIDTHKVWDCHTHLAGTGDSGSGITLAPEMNSLLHPHYYLQRLFYLNAACVPDVPGRMDTSYVERLLQLLVAMPSGVKLMLLAFDQAHDASGNPLPEHSAFYIPNAYAHALAQRYPDHFEWIASIHPCRRDAVAALEQVHAQGARGIKWLPPAMNIDPDDRRCQPFYAALARLNLPLLTHAGEEKAVHGIGKPDFGNPLKLRRALDAGVRVIMAHCASLGEDADWDQGNRRVASFTLFARMMDHPAHRNHLFADISAVTLRNRDPGILRTLIERSDWHPRLLHGSDYPLPGIMPLIVPAHFVRRGLLAEEKLPILRELQDYNPLLFDFVLKRHLTWNNQRLPASLFETRPFFQHNQA
;
A
#
# COMPACT_ATOMS: atom_id res chain seq x y z
N MET A 1 24.57 9.30 17.95
CA MET A 1 23.96 7.98 18.21
C MET A 1 23.85 7.80 19.73
N ASN A 2 22.62 7.81 20.26
CA ASN A 2 22.36 7.92 21.69
C ASN A 2 22.78 6.63 22.43
N ARG A 3 23.37 6.73 23.63
CA ARG A 3 23.87 5.59 24.42
C ARG A 3 22.78 4.50 24.65
N LEU A 4 21.53 4.91 24.81
CA LEU A 4 20.38 3.98 25.00
C LEU A 4 20.09 3.16 23.73
N ARG A 5 20.28 3.75 22.56
CA ARG A 5 20.15 3.09 21.25
C ARG A 5 21.25 2.03 21.04
N ARG A 6 22.49 2.32 21.49
CA ARG A 6 23.57 1.33 21.50
C ARG A 6 23.26 0.16 22.45
N LEU A 7 22.66 0.43 23.61
CA LEU A 7 22.30 -0.61 24.57
C LEU A 7 21.14 -1.51 24.08
N LEU A 8 20.13 -0.94 23.41
CA LEU A 8 19.05 -1.74 22.82
C LEU A 8 19.54 -2.57 21.62
N LEU A 9 20.38 -1.99 20.76
CA LEU A 9 20.97 -2.70 19.63
C LEU A 9 22.01 -3.74 20.08
N THR A 10 22.78 -3.47 21.14
CA THR A 10 23.73 -4.45 21.72
C THR A 10 23.03 -5.50 22.56
N GLY A 11 21.93 -5.16 23.25
CA GLY A 11 21.10 -6.14 23.97
C GLY A 11 20.41 -7.12 23.03
N MET A 12 19.85 -6.64 21.92
CA MET A 12 19.28 -7.48 20.86
C MET A 12 20.37 -8.22 20.06
N GLY A 13 21.55 -7.61 19.88
CA GLY A 13 22.71 -8.25 19.25
C GLY A 13 23.35 -9.33 20.12
N ALA A 14 23.32 -9.20 21.45
CA ALA A 14 23.81 -10.23 22.37
C ALA A 14 22.87 -11.45 22.44
N LEU A 15 21.55 -11.27 22.33
CA LEU A 15 20.61 -12.39 22.14
C LEU A 15 20.82 -13.06 20.75
N GLY A 16 21.19 -12.28 19.73
CA GLY A 16 21.49 -12.80 18.39
C GLY A 16 22.82 -13.56 18.32
N ALA A 17 23.85 -13.15 19.08
CA ALA A 17 25.17 -13.74 19.03
C ALA A 17 25.26 -15.11 19.73
N THR A 18 24.42 -15.39 20.73
CA THR A 18 24.31 -16.71 21.35
C THR A 18 23.53 -17.74 20.50
N LEU A 19 22.86 -17.27 19.42
CA LEU A 19 22.09 -18.10 18.48
C LEU A 19 22.77 -18.30 17.13
N ALA A 20 24.01 -17.85 16.95
CA ALA A 20 24.79 -17.96 15.71
C ALA A 20 25.11 -19.39 15.23
N GLY A 21 24.58 -20.41 15.89
CA GLY A 21 24.67 -21.80 15.46
C GLY A 21 23.49 -22.33 14.63
N CYS A 22 22.38 -21.61 14.51
CA CYS A 22 21.20 -22.05 13.75
C CYS A 22 20.94 -21.13 12.55
N LYS A 23 21.24 -21.63 11.34
CA LYS A 23 20.96 -20.97 10.05
C LYS A 23 19.47 -20.81 9.70
N THR A 24 18.57 -20.82 10.68
CA THR A 24 17.11 -20.89 10.47
C THR A 24 16.32 -19.72 11.07
N PHE A 25 16.96 -18.70 11.67
CA PHE A 25 16.21 -17.53 12.14
C PHE A 25 15.88 -16.59 10.95
N PRO A 26 14.61 -16.20 10.78
CA PRO A 26 14.25 -15.24 9.74
C PRO A 26 14.96 -13.91 10.03
N VAL A 27 15.54 -13.31 8.99
CA VAL A 27 16.05 -11.94 9.08
C VAL A 27 14.89 -11.03 9.45
N VAL A 28 14.99 -10.35 10.59
CA VAL A 28 13.90 -9.50 11.11
C VAL A 28 13.99 -8.09 10.53
N PHE A 29 15.21 -7.64 10.22
CA PHE A 29 15.48 -6.31 9.73
C PHE A 29 15.96 -6.35 8.27
N ASN A 30 15.51 -5.38 7.47
CA ASN A 30 16.04 -5.16 6.15
C ASN A 30 17.53 -4.78 6.26
N PRO A 31 18.44 -5.47 5.55
CA PRO A 31 19.87 -5.16 5.59
C PRO A 31 20.21 -3.83 4.93
N CYS A 32 19.27 -3.25 4.18
CA CYS A 32 19.38 -1.92 3.57
C CYS A 32 20.60 -1.79 2.65
N HIS A 33 20.80 -2.76 1.79
CA HIS A 33 21.84 -2.67 0.78
C HIS A 33 21.61 -1.49 -0.17
N SER A 34 22.68 -0.74 -0.43
CA SER A 34 22.59 0.51 -1.19
C SER A 34 22.54 0.30 -2.71
N ARG A 35 23.19 -0.75 -3.21
CA ARG A 35 23.29 -1.03 -4.64
C ARG A 35 23.06 -2.51 -4.91
N MET A 36 22.12 -2.78 -5.80
CA MET A 36 21.87 -4.12 -6.30
C MET A 36 22.99 -4.55 -7.24
N PRO A 37 23.56 -5.78 -7.09
CA PRO A 37 24.55 -6.30 -8.02
C PRO A 37 23.98 -6.42 -9.44
N ASP A 38 24.81 -6.16 -10.46
CA ASP A 38 24.39 -6.25 -11.85
C ASP A 38 23.98 -7.70 -12.23
N SER A 39 24.65 -8.70 -11.63
CA SER A 39 24.28 -10.11 -11.80
C SER A 39 22.88 -10.44 -11.30
N LEU A 40 22.42 -9.77 -10.23
CA LEU A 40 21.07 -9.93 -9.73
C LEU A 40 20.06 -9.15 -10.57
N ALA A 41 20.40 -7.91 -10.98
CA ALA A 41 19.56 -7.09 -11.85
C ALA A 41 19.29 -7.75 -13.21
N GLN A 42 20.30 -8.43 -13.76
CA GLN A 42 20.25 -9.13 -15.06
C GLN A 42 19.87 -10.61 -14.94
N HIS A 43 19.50 -11.07 -13.76
CA HIS A 43 19.16 -12.48 -13.57
C HIS A 43 17.92 -12.85 -14.41
N PRO A 44 17.90 -14.04 -15.08
CA PRO A 44 16.78 -14.49 -15.93
C PRO A 44 15.42 -14.39 -15.24
N LEU A 45 15.33 -14.73 -13.94
CA LEU A 45 14.10 -14.61 -13.15
C LEU A 45 13.54 -13.17 -13.13
N VAL A 46 14.41 -12.17 -13.08
CA VAL A 46 14.01 -10.74 -13.12
C VAL A 46 13.57 -10.37 -14.52
N ALA A 47 14.31 -10.81 -15.55
CA ALA A 47 13.95 -10.54 -16.94
C ALA A 47 12.59 -11.16 -17.32
N GLU A 48 12.36 -12.42 -16.95
CA GLU A 48 11.07 -13.12 -17.15
C GLU A 48 9.89 -12.39 -16.52
N ALA A 49 10.09 -11.72 -15.38
CA ALA A 49 9.02 -10.98 -14.72
C ALA A 49 8.52 -9.80 -15.56
N TRP A 50 9.37 -9.23 -16.41
CA TRP A 50 9.06 -8.10 -17.29
C TRP A 50 8.56 -8.52 -18.67
N GLU A 51 8.59 -9.81 -19.00
CA GLU A 51 8.13 -10.30 -20.30
C GLU A 51 6.67 -9.94 -20.57
N GLY A 52 6.42 -9.37 -21.74
CA GLY A 52 5.09 -8.98 -22.22
C GLY A 52 4.52 -7.75 -21.53
N ILE A 53 5.34 -6.97 -20.78
CA ILE A 53 4.93 -5.74 -20.10
C ILE A 53 5.53 -4.52 -20.80
N ASP A 54 4.70 -3.54 -21.12
CA ASP A 54 5.13 -2.19 -21.48
C ASP A 54 5.45 -1.42 -20.19
N THR A 55 6.74 -1.27 -19.88
CA THR A 55 7.20 -0.65 -18.63
C THR A 55 6.74 0.81 -18.47
N HIS A 56 6.50 1.53 -19.59
CA HIS A 56 5.94 2.87 -19.56
C HIS A 56 4.46 2.93 -19.12
N LYS A 57 3.80 1.78 -19.04
CA LYS A 57 2.44 1.65 -18.50
C LYS A 57 2.39 1.14 -17.05
N VAL A 58 3.54 0.81 -16.47
CA VAL A 58 3.61 0.31 -15.08
C VAL A 58 3.66 1.48 -14.12
N TRP A 59 2.53 1.75 -13.46
CA TRP A 59 2.45 2.65 -12.32
C TRP A 59 2.06 1.84 -11.09
N ASP A 60 2.94 1.74 -10.10
CA ASP A 60 2.59 1.16 -8.79
C ASP A 60 1.54 2.05 -8.12
N CYS A 61 0.29 1.60 -8.09
CA CYS A 61 -0.82 2.45 -7.67
C CYS A 61 -0.95 2.59 -6.14
N HIS A 62 -0.07 1.93 -5.36
CA HIS A 62 -0.18 1.92 -3.92
C HIS A 62 1.20 2.02 -3.25
N THR A 63 1.75 3.24 -3.23
CA THR A 63 3.05 3.53 -2.60
C THR A 63 2.88 4.61 -1.55
N HIS A 64 3.05 4.25 -0.27
CA HIS A 64 2.95 5.21 0.83
C HIS A 64 4.15 6.15 0.86
N LEU A 65 3.88 7.41 1.18
CA LEU A 65 4.89 8.34 1.70
C LEU A 65 4.99 8.16 3.21
N ALA A 66 6.18 8.36 3.75
CA ALA A 66 6.43 8.41 5.18
C ALA A 66 7.50 9.46 5.50
N GLY A 67 7.46 9.97 6.71
CA GLY A 67 8.39 10.98 7.19
C GLY A 67 8.00 11.46 8.57
N THR A 68 8.66 12.50 9.05
CA THR A 68 8.46 13.09 10.38
C THR A 68 8.21 14.60 10.33
N GLY A 69 8.19 15.20 9.14
CA GLY A 69 8.06 16.64 8.96
C GLY A 69 9.39 17.41 9.16
N ASP A 70 10.48 16.69 9.31
CA ASP A 70 11.78 17.24 9.70
C ASP A 70 12.50 18.01 8.58
N SER A 71 11.99 17.97 7.35
CA SER A 71 12.50 18.75 6.20
C SER A 71 11.54 19.86 5.73
N GLY A 72 10.52 20.18 6.52
CA GLY A 72 9.50 21.15 6.14
C GLY A 72 8.44 20.59 5.20
N SER A 73 8.31 19.28 5.09
CA SER A 73 7.29 18.58 4.28
C SER A 73 5.87 18.80 4.77
N GLY A 74 5.70 19.23 6.03
CA GLY A 74 4.40 19.32 6.70
C GLY A 74 3.82 17.98 7.15
N ILE A 75 4.58 16.89 7.05
CA ILE A 75 4.21 15.58 7.60
C ILE A 75 4.12 15.67 9.11
N THR A 76 3.09 15.05 9.69
CA THR A 76 3.00 14.88 11.15
C THR A 76 2.78 13.43 11.51
N LEU A 77 3.33 13.02 12.65
CA LEU A 77 3.15 11.70 13.26
C LEU A 77 2.47 11.85 14.62
N ALA A 78 1.69 10.85 15.00
CA ALA A 78 1.15 10.77 16.35
C ALA A 78 2.29 10.82 17.39
N PRO A 79 2.18 11.62 18.47
CA PRO A 79 3.23 11.76 19.48
C PRO A 79 3.66 10.42 20.10
N GLU A 80 2.76 9.46 20.19
CA GLU A 80 2.98 8.10 20.70
C GLU A 80 4.06 7.36 19.91
N MET A 81 4.15 7.62 18.61
CA MET A 81 5.18 7.01 17.74
C MET A 81 6.61 7.50 18.05
N ASN A 82 6.74 8.62 18.75
CA ASN A 82 8.02 9.16 19.19
C ASN A 82 8.28 8.94 20.69
N SER A 83 7.37 8.29 21.41
CA SER A 83 7.41 8.14 22.87
C SER A 83 7.79 6.72 23.30
N LEU A 84 8.82 6.60 24.13
CA LEU A 84 9.17 5.34 24.79
C LEU A 84 8.12 4.88 25.80
N LEU A 85 7.20 5.76 26.22
CA LEU A 85 6.06 5.41 27.07
C LEU A 85 5.00 4.61 26.30
N HIS A 86 5.05 4.63 24.97
CA HIS A 86 4.20 3.86 24.08
C HIS A 86 5.05 2.90 23.21
N PRO A 87 5.68 1.89 23.81
CA PRO A 87 6.72 1.08 23.15
C PRO A 87 6.22 0.36 21.90
N HIS A 88 4.92 0.01 21.83
CA HIS A 88 4.33 -0.61 20.66
C HIS A 88 4.39 0.31 19.44
N TYR A 89 3.94 1.55 19.56
CA TYR A 89 3.96 2.54 18.46
C TYR A 89 5.37 2.99 18.12
N TYR A 90 6.23 3.13 19.14
CA TYR A 90 7.65 3.44 18.92
C TYR A 90 8.36 2.36 18.10
N LEU A 91 8.15 1.09 18.42
CA LEU A 91 8.70 -0.04 17.68
C LEU A 91 8.11 -0.10 16.26
N GLN A 92 6.81 0.13 16.10
CA GLN A 92 6.16 0.19 14.80
C GLN A 92 6.83 1.23 13.90
N ARG A 93 7.10 2.43 14.40
CA ARG A 93 7.84 3.48 13.67
C ARG A 93 9.23 2.98 13.25
N LEU A 94 9.97 2.33 14.15
CA LEU A 94 11.31 1.80 13.84
C LEU A 94 11.26 0.74 12.73
N PHE A 95 10.23 -0.10 12.72
CA PHE A 95 10.03 -1.08 11.64
C PHE A 95 9.77 -0.40 10.30
N TYR A 96 8.95 0.64 10.26
CA TYR A 96 8.70 1.37 9.01
C TYR A 96 9.95 2.12 8.51
N LEU A 97 10.71 2.75 9.40
CA LEU A 97 11.98 3.39 9.02
C LEU A 97 12.99 2.37 8.49
N ASN A 98 13.09 1.20 9.14
CA ASN A 98 13.97 0.13 8.66
C ASN A 98 13.50 -0.45 7.32
N ALA A 99 12.20 -0.70 7.14
CA ALA A 99 11.65 -1.20 5.89
C ALA A 99 11.95 -0.28 4.70
N ALA A 100 11.93 1.02 4.95
CA ALA A 100 12.28 2.03 3.97
C ALA A 100 13.77 2.39 3.96
N CYS A 101 14.59 1.74 4.78
CA CYS A 101 16.01 2.04 4.93
C CYS A 101 16.32 3.51 5.26
N VAL A 102 15.43 4.15 5.99
CA VAL A 102 15.57 5.55 6.39
C VAL A 102 16.39 5.65 7.69
N PRO A 103 17.50 6.38 7.71
CA PRO A 103 18.26 6.60 8.93
C PRO A 103 17.45 7.49 9.89
N ASP A 104 17.37 7.08 11.16
CA ASP A 104 16.75 7.88 12.21
C ASP A 104 17.66 9.04 12.62
N VAL A 105 17.84 9.99 11.70
CA VAL A 105 18.67 11.19 11.87
C VAL A 105 17.78 12.41 11.68
N PRO A 106 17.57 13.22 12.74
CA PRO A 106 16.76 14.43 12.65
C PRO A 106 17.20 15.35 11.50
N GLY A 107 16.25 15.91 10.78
CA GLY A 107 16.46 16.77 9.62
C GLY A 107 16.73 16.04 8.30
N ARG A 108 16.74 14.70 8.32
CA ARG A 108 17.04 13.89 7.12
C ARG A 108 16.03 12.79 6.82
N MET A 109 15.06 12.54 7.68
CA MET A 109 14.16 11.40 7.51
C MET A 109 13.30 11.53 6.26
N ASP A 110 12.63 12.66 6.07
CA ASP A 110 11.75 12.86 4.90
C ASP A 110 12.54 12.80 3.59
N THR A 111 13.70 13.48 3.53
CA THR A 111 14.54 13.48 2.32
C THR A 111 15.13 12.12 2.02
N SER A 112 15.61 11.40 3.04
CA SER A 112 16.15 10.04 2.87
C SER A 112 15.09 9.03 2.40
N TYR A 113 13.82 9.23 2.80
CA TYR A 113 12.73 8.39 2.31
C TYR A 113 12.54 8.55 0.79
N VAL A 114 12.52 9.80 0.31
CA VAL A 114 12.40 10.08 -1.14
C VAL A 114 13.63 9.61 -1.90
N GLU A 115 14.84 9.87 -1.37
CA GLU A 115 16.09 9.36 -1.95
C GLU A 115 16.06 7.83 -2.09
N ARG A 116 15.51 7.12 -1.09
CA ARG A 116 15.36 5.67 -1.16
C ARG A 116 14.38 5.23 -2.25
N LEU A 117 13.23 5.87 -2.40
CA LEU A 117 12.28 5.57 -3.48
C LEU A 117 12.94 5.72 -4.86
N LEU A 118 13.66 6.83 -5.08
CA LEU A 118 14.39 7.08 -6.32
C LEU A 118 15.47 6.00 -6.56
N GLN A 119 16.22 5.63 -5.52
CA GLN A 119 17.24 4.58 -5.60
C GLN A 119 16.63 3.22 -5.98
N LEU A 120 15.45 2.87 -5.44
CA LEU A 120 14.77 1.61 -5.79
C LEU A 120 14.33 1.61 -7.25
N LEU A 121 13.88 2.75 -7.79
CA LEU A 121 13.48 2.89 -9.18
C LEU A 121 14.66 2.79 -10.16
N VAL A 122 15.87 3.22 -9.78
CA VAL A 122 17.07 3.08 -10.63
C VAL A 122 17.34 1.61 -11.03
N ALA A 123 16.98 0.66 -10.16
CA ALA A 123 17.14 -0.76 -10.41
C ALA A 123 15.94 -1.38 -11.15
N MET A 124 14.94 -0.61 -11.51
CA MET A 124 13.78 -1.03 -12.30
C MET A 124 13.91 -0.54 -13.76
N PRO A 125 13.24 -1.17 -14.72
CA PRO A 125 13.21 -0.67 -16.09
C PRO A 125 12.70 0.76 -16.20
N SER A 126 13.22 1.49 -17.19
CA SER A 126 12.78 2.85 -17.49
C SER A 126 11.27 2.90 -17.77
N GLY A 127 10.62 3.96 -17.32
CA GLY A 127 9.18 4.21 -17.50
C GLY A 127 8.30 3.77 -16.34
N VAL A 128 8.79 2.91 -15.45
CA VAL A 128 8.07 2.53 -14.22
C VAL A 128 7.95 3.74 -13.29
N LYS A 129 6.74 3.97 -12.77
CA LYS A 129 6.48 5.05 -11.80
C LYS A 129 5.81 4.54 -10.52
N LEU A 130 5.97 5.30 -9.46
CA LEU A 130 5.25 5.12 -8.20
C LEU A 130 4.18 6.20 -8.05
N MET A 131 2.98 5.81 -7.62
CA MET A 131 1.92 6.76 -7.29
C MET A 131 1.97 7.02 -5.78
N LEU A 132 2.47 8.19 -5.42
CA LEU A 132 2.69 8.59 -4.03
C LEU A 132 1.36 8.93 -3.36
N LEU A 133 1.06 8.30 -2.25
CA LEU A 133 -0.17 8.49 -1.50
C LEU A 133 -0.01 9.61 -0.47
N ALA A 134 -0.82 10.67 -0.59
CA ALA A 134 -1.09 11.58 0.51
C ALA A 134 -2.00 10.90 1.55
N PHE A 135 -2.09 11.47 2.76
CA PHE A 135 -2.93 10.95 3.83
C PHE A 135 -3.50 12.09 4.68
N ASP A 136 -4.81 12.29 4.61
CA ASP A 136 -5.49 13.34 5.36
C ASP A 136 -5.70 12.94 6.83
N GLN A 137 -5.95 13.92 7.68
CA GLN A 137 -6.22 13.72 9.09
C GLN A 137 -7.58 13.05 9.31
N ALA A 138 -7.75 12.43 10.47
CA ALA A 138 -9.08 12.11 10.99
C ALA A 138 -9.87 13.41 11.26
N HIS A 139 -11.19 13.36 11.06
CA HIS A 139 -12.09 14.49 11.34
C HIS A 139 -13.26 14.05 12.21
N ASP A 140 -13.80 15.00 12.96
CA ASP A 140 -15.04 14.81 13.71
C ASP A 140 -16.28 14.87 12.78
N ALA A 141 -17.45 14.64 13.37
CA ALA A 141 -18.72 14.69 12.65
C ALA A 141 -19.08 16.09 12.10
N SER A 142 -18.45 17.15 12.60
CA SER A 142 -18.63 18.53 12.16
C SER A 142 -17.62 18.96 11.08
N GLY A 143 -16.71 18.06 10.71
CA GLY A 143 -15.67 18.30 9.70
C GLY A 143 -14.46 19.05 10.23
N ASN A 144 -14.25 19.09 11.56
CA ASN A 144 -13.03 19.64 12.13
C ASN A 144 -11.94 18.57 12.18
N PRO A 145 -10.67 18.91 11.88
CA PRO A 145 -9.58 17.96 11.97
C PRO A 145 -9.29 17.54 13.42
N LEU A 146 -8.88 16.31 13.61
CA LEU A 146 -8.51 15.68 14.87
C LEU A 146 -7.04 15.24 14.81
N PRO A 147 -6.08 16.18 14.83
CA PRO A 147 -4.65 15.86 14.66
C PRO A 147 -4.12 14.93 15.75
N GLU A 148 -4.60 15.07 17.00
CA GLU A 148 -4.22 14.21 18.14
C GLU A 148 -4.69 12.76 18.00
N HIS A 149 -5.64 12.50 17.10
CA HIS A 149 -6.17 11.18 16.81
C HIS A 149 -5.73 10.65 15.44
N SER A 150 -4.91 11.41 14.73
CA SER A 150 -4.39 11.00 13.42
C SER A 150 -3.04 10.32 13.61
N ALA A 151 -2.93 9.04 13.22
CA ALA A 151 -1.69 8.29 13.34
C ALA A 151 -0.54 8.98 12.60
N PHE A 152 -0.84 9.50 11.43
CA PHE A 152 0.04 10.36 10.63
C PHE A 152 -0.78 11.21 9.66
N TYR A 153 -0.17 12.26 9.17
CA TYR A 153 -0.71 13.14 8.13
C TYR A 153 0.37 13.38 7.07
N ILE A 154 0.02 13.17 5.81
CA ILE A 154 0.87 13.44 4.66
C ILE A 154 0.16 14.49 3.79
N PRO A 155 0.65 15.74 3.74
CA PRO A 155 -0.03 16.80 2.98
C PRO A 155 -0.13 16.51 1.49
N ASN A 156 -1.27 16.83 0.88
CA ASN A 156 -1.44 16.80 -0.58
C ASN A 156 -0.39 17.65 -1.30
N ALA A 157 -0.05 18.82 -0.75
CA ALA A 157 0.96 19.71 -1.28
C ALA A 157 2.35 19.05 -1.37
N TYR A 158 2.71 18.21 -0.40
CA TYR A 158 3.99 17.50 -0.42
C TYR A 158 4.03 16.42 -1.49
N ALA A 159 3.00 15.57 -1.57
CA ALA A 159 2.92 14.54 -2.61
C ALA A 159 2.91 15.16 -4.02
N HIS A 160 2.15 16.23 -4.23
CA HIS A 160 2.13 16.98 -5.48
C HIS A 160 3.51 17.57 -5.82
N ALA A 161 4.17 18.23 -4.87
CA ALA A 161 5.50 18.83 -5.10
C ALA A 161 6.55 17.78 -5.49
N LEU A 162 6.50 16.57 -4.89
CA LEU A 162 7.37 15.46 -5.27
C LEU A 162 7.08 14.96 -6.70
N ALA A 163 5.81 14.81 -7.07
CA ALA A 163 5.42 14.40 -8.43
C ALA A 163 5.85 15.45 -9.47
N GLN A 164 5.75 16.75 -9.15
CA GLN A 164 6.25 17.82 -10.02
C GLN A 164 7.78 17.83 -10.12
N ARG A 165 8.47 17.57 -9.01
CA ARG A 165 9.95 17.58 -8.99
C ARG A 165 10.56 16.39 -9.71
N TYR A 166 9.88 15.24 -9.71
CA TYR A 166 10.37 13.98 -10.27
C TYR A 166 9.32 13.35 -11.21
N PRO A 167 8.93 14.04 -12.30
CA PRO A 167 7.79 13.65 -13.15
C PRO A 167 8.02 12.32 -13.90
N ASP A 168 9.27 11.90 -14.08
CA ASP A 168 9.61 10.63 -14.70
C ASP A 168 9.50 9.43 -13.75
N HIS A 169 9.40 9.69 -12.43
CA HIS A 169 9.42 8.68 -11.39
C HIS A 169 8.12 8.60 -10.59
N PHE A 170 7.42 9.73 -10.43
CA PHE A 170 6.28 9.82 -9.54
C PHE A 170 5.04 10.37 -10.22
N GLU A 171 3.92 9.79 -9.87
CA GLU A 171 2.58 10.34 -9.94
C GLU A 171 2.05 10.46 -8.50
N TRP A 172 0.86 10.99 -8.28
CA TRP A 172 0.33 11.14 -6.94
C TRP A 172 -1.17 10.91 -6.84
N ILE A 173 -1.59 10.47 -5.67
CA ILE A 173 -2.98 10.28 -5.25
C ILE A 173 -3.20 11.17 -4.04
N ALA A 174 -4.19 12.04 -4.09
CA ALA A 174 -4.54 12.95 -3.01
C ALA A 174 -5.29 12.20 -1.89
N SER A 175 -5.41 12.84 -0.74
CA SER A 175 -6.28 12.38 0.34
C SER A 175 -7.09 13.55 0.88
N ILE A 176 -8.41 13.38 0.95
CA ILE A 176 -9.33 14.41 1.42
C ILE A 176 -10.43 13.72 2.22
N HIS A 177 -10.61 14.14 3.47
CA HIS A 177 -11.71 13.64 4.30
C HIS A 177 -13.05 14.19 3.79
N PRO A 178 -14.08 13.35 3.53
CA PRO A 178 -15.31 13.75 2.87
C PRO A 178 -16.19 14.69 3.69
N CYS A 179 -16.03 14.71 5.02
CA CYS A 179 -16.79 15.57 5.93
C CYS A 179 -16.15 16.96 6.14
N ARG A 180 -15.00 17.25 5.54
CA ARG A 180 -14.43 18.61 5.59
C ARG A 180 -15.39 19.60 4.95
N ARG A 181 -15.43 20.81 5.48
CA ARG A 181 -16.30 21.89 4.95
C ARG A 181 -15.93 22.28 3.52
N ASP A 182 -14.64 22.17 3.17
CA ASP A 182 -14.07 22.47 1.86
C ASP A 182 -13.87 21.22 0.97
N ALA A 183 -14.41 20.05 1.36
CA ALA A 183 -14.09 18.77 0.74
C ALA A 183 -14.22 18.76 -0.78
N VAL A 184 -15.31 19.31 -1.34
CA VAL A 184 -15.55 19.36 -2.80
C VAL A 184 -14.62 20.35 -3.47
N ALA A 185 -14.40 21.53 -2.89
CA ALA A 185 -13.49 22.53 -3.43
C ALA A 185 -12.03 22.02 -3.41
N ALA A 186 -11.63 21.37 -2.33
CA ALA A 186 -10.31 20.73 -2.23
C ALA A 186 -10.15 19.61 -3.27
N LEU A 187 -11.22 18.83 -3.55
CA LEU A 187 -11.22 17.79 -4.57
C LEU A 187 -11.02 18.37 -5.97
N GLU A 188 -11.72 19.46 -6.30
CA GLU A 188 -11.56 20.18 -7.58
C GLU A 188 -10.14 20.75 -7.73
N GLN A 189 -9.59 21.29 -6.65
CA GLN A 189 -8.22 21.80 -6.64
C GLN A 189 -7.19 20.69 -6.92
N VAL A 190 -7.25 19.56 -6.21
CA VAL A 190 -6.26 18.49 -6.43
C VAL A 190 -6.43 17.84 -7.80
N HIS A 191 -7.67 17.77 -8.33
CA HIS A 191 -7.91 17.34 -9.71
C HIS A 191 -7.23 18.27 -10.71
N ALA A 192 -7.39 19.60 -10.58
CA ALA A 192 -6.72 20.59 -11.42
C ALA A 192 -5.19 20.53 -11.31
N GLN A 193 -4.67 20.08 -10.18
CA GLN A 193 -3.23 19.84 -9.94
C GLN A 193 -2.74 18.48 -10.47
N GLY A 194 -3.61 17.68 -11.10
CA GLY A 194 -3.23 16.41 -11.73
C GLY A 194 -3.20 15.22 -10.80
N ALA A 195 -3.87 15.25 -9.64
CA ALA A 195 -4.05 14.06 -8.80
C ALA A 195 -4.74 12.95 -9.59
N ARG A 196 -4.25 11.73 -9.47
CA ARG A 196 -4.76 10.55 -10.20
C ARG A 196 -5.91 9.84 -9.51
N GLY A 197 -6.21 10.19 -8.27
CA GLY A 197 -7.29 9.61 -7.47
C GLY A 197 -7.28 10.16 -6.05
N ILE A 198 -8.16 9.60 -5.23
CA ILE A 198 -8.25 9.94 -3.79
C ILE A 198 -7.98 8.68 -2.97
N LYS A 199 -7.14 8.80 -1.94
CA LYS A 199 -6.86 7.74 -0.96
C LYS A 199 -7.65 7.95 0.32
N TRP A 200 -8.33 6.86 0.76
CA TRP A 200 -8.90 6.76 2.09
C TRP A 200 -8.39 5.53 2.84
N LEU A 201 -8.32 5.68 4.16
CA LEU A 201 -8.18 4.59 5.12
C LEU A 201 -9.26 4.78 6.19
N PRO A 202 -10.49 4.31 5.93
CA PRO A 202 -11.68 4.67 6.69
C PRO A 202 -11.57 4.48 8.21
N PRO A 203 -11.06 3.35 8.75
CA PRO A 203 -10.91 3.18 10.20
C PRO A 203 -9.94 4.17 10.84
N ALA A 204 -8.83 4.52 10.16
CA ALA A 204 -7.84 5.44 10.70
C ALA A 204 -8.26 6.91 10.57
N MET A 205 -8.98 7.25 9.50
CA MET A 205 -9.42 8.62 9.22
C MET A 205 -10.78 8.97 9.84
N ASN A 206 -11.43 8.04 10.54
CA ASN A 206 -12.80 8.20 11.05
C ASN A 206 -13.86 8.48 9.96
N ILE A 207 -13.71 7.83 8.81
CA ILE A 207 -14.63 7.93 7.68
C ILE A 207 -15.59 6.73 7.72
N ASP A 208 -16.89 6.98 7.82
CA ASP A 208 -17.89 5.97 7.49
C ASP A 208 -18.25 6.08 6.00
N PRO A 209 -17.82 5.13 5.14
CA PRO A 209 -18.11 5.22 3.70
C PRO A 209 -19.61 5.12 3.37
N ASP A 210 -20.44 4.60 4.28
CA ASP A 210 -21.90 4.55 4.08
C ASP A 210 -22.64 5.79 4.64
N ASP A 211 -21.92 6.75 5.20
CA ASP A 211 -22.54 7.99 5.70
C ASP A 211 -23.09 8.82 4.52
N ARG A 212 -24.37 9.27 4.68
CA ARG A 212 -25.02 10.13 3.69
C ARG A 212 -24.28 11.45 3.45
N ARG A 213 -23.49 11.92 4.42
CA ARG A 213 -22.66 13.13 4.30
C ARG A 213 -21.57 12.99 3.24
N CYS A 214 -21.17 11.76 2.87
CA CYS A 214 -20.22 11.51 1.79
C CYS A 214 -20.83 11.76 0.39
N GLN A 215 -22.16 11.86 0.26
CA GLN A 215 -22.82 11.93 -1.04
C GLN A 215 -22.36 13.09 -1.93
N PRO A 216 -22.20 14.34 -1.44
CA PRO A 216 -21.67 15.43 -2.28
C PRO A 216 -20.24 15.15 -2.79
N PHE A 217 -19.43 14.51 -1.96
CA PHE A 217 -18.05 14.11 -2.33
C PHE A 217 -18.04 13.01 -3.39
N TYR A 218 -18.91 11.99 -3.26
CA TYR A 218 -19.06 10.94 -4.26
C TYR A 218 -19.57 11.48 -5.60
N ALA A 219 -20.55 12.38 -5.58
CA ALA A 219 -21.02 13.03 -6.81
C ALA A 219 -19.90 13.83 -7.51
N ALA A 220 -19.03 14.49 -6.75
CA ALA A 220 -17.90 15.22 -7.29
C ALA A 220 -16.82 14.26 -7.85
N LEU A 221 -16.51 13.14 -7.15
CA LEU A 221 -15.60 12.10 -7.66
C LEU A 221 -16.07 11.53 -8.99
N ALA A 222 -17.36 11.18 -9.10
CA ALA A 222 -17.94 10.64 -10.31
C ALA A 222 -17.89 11.67 -11.47
N ARG A 223 -18.25 12.93 -11.20
CA ARG A 223 -18.21 14.03 -12.18
C ARG A 223 -16.79 14.29 -12.70
N LEU A 224 -15.78 14.25 -11.81
CA LEU A 224 -14.37 14.48 -12.15
C LEU A 224 -13.68 13.21 -12.67
N ASN A 225 -14.39 12.07 -12.70
CA ASN A 225 -13.86 10.76 -13.05
C ASN A 225 -12.60 10.39 -12.25
N LEU A 226 -12.50 10.86 -10.99
CA LEU A 226 -11.41 10.51 -10.08
C LEU A 226 -11.74 9.20 -9.35
N PRO A 227 -10.88 8.18 -9.41
CA PRO A 227 -11.09 6.96 -8.65
C PRO A 227 -10.83 7.16 -7.16
N LEU A 228 -11.55 6.41 -6.34
CA LEU A 228 -11.36 6.31 -4.90
C LEU A 228 -10.59 5.04 -4.55
N LEU A 229 -9.32 5.15 -4.20
CA LEU A 229 -8.51 4.07 -3.63
C LEU A 229 -8.77 4.04 -2.12
N THR A 230 -9.42 3.00 -1.64
CA THR A 230 -9.81 2.91 -0.23
C THR A 230 -9.44 1.57 0.39
N HIS A 231 -8.90 1.62 1.60
CA HIS A 231 -8.74 0.42 2.41
C HIS A 231 -10.10 -0.21 2.71
N ALA A 232 -10.15 -1.55 2.70
CA ALA A 232 -11.27 -2.35 3.16
C ALA A 232 -10.79 -3.63 3.85
N GLY A 233 -11.61 -4.15 4.77
CA GLY A 233 -11.23 -5.22 5.69
C GLY A 233 -10.54 -4.68 6.95
N GLU A 234 -9.91 -5.58 7.70
CA GLU A 234 -9.24 -5.25 8.96
C GLU A 234 -7.94 -4.45 8.73
N GLU A 235 -7.79 -3.32 9.45
CA GLU A 235 -6.58 -2.50 9.45
C GLU A 235 -5.70 -2.83 10.66
N LYS A 236 -4.42 -3.17 10.41
CA LYS A 236 -3.42 -3.46 11.45
C LYS A 236 -2.15 -2.62 11.36
N ALA A 237 -1.95 -1.94 10.24
CA ALA A 237 -0.73 -1.18 10.00
C ALA A 237 -0.82 0.25 10.53
N VAL A 238 -2.04 0.80 10.61
CA VAL A 238 -2.29 2.19 11.03
C VAL A 238 -3.36 2.20 12.10
N HIS A 239 -3.03 2.75 13.27
CA HIS A 239 -4.03 2.98 14.30
C HIS A 239 -4.85 4.25 14.01
N GLY A 240 -6.04 4.32 14.56
CA GLY A 240 -6.93 5.49 14.43
C GLY A 240 -8.09 5.41 15.41
N ILE A 241 -8.93 6.43 15.43
CA ILE A 241 -10.12 6.51 16.28
C ILE A 241 -11.39 5.99 15.61
N GLY A 242 -11.31 5.71 14.32
CA GLY A 242 -12.43 5.15 13.57
C GLY A 242 -12.83 3.78 14.10
N LYS A 243 -14.07 3.42 13.82
CA LYS A 243 -14.56 2.09 14.17
C LYS A 243 -13.99 1.06 13.19
N PRO A 244 -13.59 -0.14 13.64
CA PRO A 244 -13.12 -1.20 12.74
C PRO A 244 -14.11 -1.53 11.61
N ASP A 245 -15.42 -1.46 11.89
CA ASP A 245 -16.48 -1.71 10.91
C ASP A 245 -16.55 -0.67 9.77
N PHE A 246 -15.84 0.46 9.88
CA PHE A 246 -15.69 1.39 8.75
C PHE A 246 -14.89 0.78 7.59
N GLY A 247 -14.12 -0.30 7.85
CA GLY A 247 -13.46 -1.10 6.84
C GLY A 247 -14.35 -2.13 6.13
N ASN A 248 -15.61 -2.31 6.54
CA ASN A 248 -16.50 -3.29 5.91
C ASN A 248 -16.68 -3.00 4.41
N PRO A 249 -16.33 -3.93 3.50
CA PRO A 249 -16.46 -3.75 2.06
C PRO A 249 -17.85 -3.29 1.61
N LEU A 250 -18.92 -3.74 2.27
CA LEU A 250 -20.30 -3.41 1.90
C LEU A 250 -20.64 -1.93 2.07
N LYS A 251 -19.92 -1.19 2.91
CA LYS A 251 -20.07 0.26 3.07
C LYS A 251 -19.73 1.06 1.80
N LEU A 252 -18.93 0.46 0.91
CA LEU A 252 -18.53 1.10 -0.35
C LEU A 252 -19.64 1.06 -1.42
N ARG A 253 -20.75 0.35 -1.18
CA ARG A 253 -21.90 0.32 -2.10
C ARG A 253 -22.44 1.72 -2.39
N ARG A 254 -22.50 2.59 -1.39
CA ARG A 254 -22.93 3.98 -1.59
C ARG A 254 -22.07 4.75 -2.60
N ALA A 255 -20.76 4.54 -2.57
CA ALA A 255 -19.85 5.16 -3.54
C ALA A 255 -20.07 4.57 -4.95
N LEU A 256 -20.22 3.24 -5.03
CA LEU A 256 -20.50 2.53 -6.29
C LEU A 256 -21.83 2.97 -6.92
N ASP A 257 -22.89 3.08 -6.10
CA ASP A 257 -24.22 3.52 -6.52
C ASP A 257 -24.22 4.99 -7.00
N ALA A 258 -23.29 5.79 -6.48
CA ALA A 258 -23.06 7.16 -6.95
C ALA A 258 -22.21 7.24 -8.24
N GLY A 259 -21.82 6.09 -8.83
CA GLY A 259 -21.01 6.03 -10.05
C GLY A 259 -19.51 6.26 -9.85
N VAL A 260 -19.01 6.21 -8.61
CA VAL A 260 -17.57 6.34 -8.32
C VAL A 260 -16.83 5.09 -8.74
N ARG A 261 -15.71 5.25 -9.43
CA ARG A 261 -14.76 4.15 -9.64
C ARG A 261 -14.01 3.90 -8.33
N VAL A 262 -14.30 2.79 -7.66
CA VAL A 262 -13.70 2.39 -6.38
C VAL A 262 -12.62 1.36 -6.63
N ILE A 263 -11.41 1.61 -6.11
CA ILE A 263 -10.32 0.64 -6.03
C ILE A 263 -10.28 0.16 -4.58
N MET A 264 -10.72 -1.08 -4.35
CA MET A 264 -10.67 -1.68 -3.02
C MET A 264 -9.25 -2.21 -2.76
N ALA A 265 -8.53 -1.56 -1.84
CA ALA A 265 -7.16 -1.91 -1.53
C ALA A 265 -7.06 -3.36 -1.02
N HIS A 266 -5.99 -4.06 -1.42
CA HIS A 266 -5.65 -5.41 -0.96
C HIS A 266 -6.76 -6.45 -1.19
N CYS A 267 -7.73 -6.19 -2.09
CA CYS A 267 -8.90 -7.04 -2.29
C CYS A 267 -9.66 -7.35 -0.98
N ALA A 268 -9.65 -6.45 0.00
CA ALA A 268 -10.17 -6.69 1.36
C ALA A 268 -9.68 -8.02 1.97
N SER A 269 -8.41 -8.37 1.78
CA SER A 269 -7.86 -9.71 2.01
C SER A 269 -7.60 -10.04 3.48
N LEU A 270 -7.91 -9.17 4.43
CA LEU A 270 -7.71 -9.38 5.88
C LEU A 270 -8.98 -9.14 6.67
N GLY A 271 -9.17 -9.96 7.71
CA GLY A 271 -10.22 -9.78 8.69
C GLY A 271 -11.55 -10.39 8.32
N GLU A 272 -12.52 -10.09 9.16
CA GLU A 272 -13.91 -10.51 9.02
C GLU A 272 -14.83 -9.32 9.26
N ASP A 273 -15.90 -9.24 8.47
CA ASP A 273 -16.92 -8.21 8.55
C ASP A 273 -18.34 -8.80 8.64
N ALA A 274 -19.27 -7.96 9.10
CA ALA A 274 -20.67 -8.33 9.14
C ALA A 274 -21.27 -8.38 7.72
N ASP A 275 -21.83 -9.50 7.35
CA ASP A 275 -22.56 -9.68 6.10
C ASP A 275 -24.01 -9.20 6.25
N TRP A 276 -24.26 -7.96 5.83
CA TRP A 276 -25.59 -7.34 5.93
C TRP A 276 -26.66 -8.04 5.09
N ASP A 277 -26.26 -8.72 4.03
CA ASP A 277 -27.18 -9.44 3.14
C ASP A 277 -27.58 -10.81 3.72
N GLN A 278 -26.84 -11.28 4.74
CA GLN A 278 -27.05 -12.60 5.35
C GLN A 278 -27.15 -12.52 6.90
N GLY A 279 -27.97 -11.60 7.40
CA GLY A 279 -28.31 -11.51 8.81
C GLY A 279 -27.14 -11.06 9.72
N ASN A 280 -26.23 -10.26 9.21
CA ASN A 280 -25.06 -9.74 9.93
C ASN A 280 -24.09 -10.82 10.44
N ARG A 281 -24.11 -12.03 9.85
CA ARG A 281 -23.12 -13.06 10.16
C ARG A 281 -21.72 -12.57 9.79
N ARG A 282 -20.75 -12.78 10.67
CA ARG A 282 -19.36 -12.47 10.35
C ARG A 282 -18.80 -13.47 9.33
N VAL A 283 -18.21 -12.93 8.28
CA VAL A 283 -17.55 -13.68 7.22
C VAL A 283 -16.23 -12.99 6.87
N ALA A 284 -15.31 -13.73 6.24
CA ALA A 284 -14.08 -13.12 5.75
C ALA A 284 -14.39 -11.92 4.85
N SER A 285 -13.72 -10.79 5.07
CA SER A 285 -13.91 -9.54 4.29
C SER A 285 -13.72 -9.78 2.79
N PHE A 286 -12.78 -10.68 2.42
CA PHE A 286 -12.58 -11.12 1.04
C PHE A 286 -13.84 -11.79 0.44
N THR A 287 -14.64 -12.50 1.22
CA THR A 287 -15.91 -13.10 0.73
C THR A 287 -16.91 -12.04 0.30
N LEU A 288 -16.98 -10.93 1.06
CA LEU A 288 -17.83 -9.78 0.72
C LEU A 288 -17.32 -9.08 -0.54
N PHE A 289 -16.00 -8.86 -0.63
CA PHE A 289 -15.35 -8.34 -1.81
C PHE A 289 -15.64 -9.20 -3.06
N ALA A 290 -15.45 -10.52 -2.97
CA ALA A 290 -15.66 -11.45 -4.07
C ALA A 290 -17.11 -11.38 -4.59
N ARG A 291 -18.10 -11.36 -3.69
CA ARG A 291 -19.50 -11.19 -4.05
C ARG A 291 -19.79 -9.86 -4.74
N MET A 292 -19.15 -8.77 -4.28
CA MET A 292 -19.26 -7.47 -4.92
C MET A 292 -18.61 -7.45 -6.31
N MET A 293 -17.47 -8.13 -6.49
CA MET A 293 -16.81 -8.28 -7.80
C MET A 293 -17.68 -9.05 -8.79
N ASP A 294 -18.46 -10.02 -8.32
CA ASP A 294 -19.37 -10.82 -9.15
C ASP A 294 -20.68 -10.10 -9.46
N HIS A 295 -21.00 -9.03 -8.73
CA HIS A 295 -22.26 -8.32 -8.93
C HIS A 295 -22.26 -7.51 -10.24
N PRO A 296 -23.22 -7.74 -11.16
CA PRO A 296 -23.22 -7.11 -12.49
C PRO A 296 -23.22 -5.58 -12.45
N ALA A 297 -23.94 -4.96 -11.49
CA ALA A 297 -24.01 -3.51 -11.35
C ALA A 297 -22.67 -2.86 -10.98
N HIS A 298 -21.74 -3.62 -10.37
CA HIS A 298 -20.45 -3.11 -9.96
C HIS A 298 -19.36 -3.26 -11.03
N ARG A 299 -19.64 -3.94 -12.14
CA ARG A 299 -18.63 -4.35 -13.15
C ARG A 299 -17.79 -3.20 -13.67
N ASN A 300 -18.37 -2.02 -13.85
CA ASN A 300 -17.70 -0.86 -14.41
C ASN A 300 -17.13 0.10 -13.34
N HIS A 301 -17.43 -0.13 -12.07
CA HIS A 301 -17.11 0.80 -11.00
C HIS A 301 -16.27 0.18 -9.89
N LEU A 302 -16.30 -1.15 -9.71
CA LEU A 302 -15.48 -1.81 -8.69
C LEU A 302 -14.22 -2.42 -9.30
N PHE A 303 -13.10 -1.96 -8.80
CA PHE A 303 -11.74 -2.41 -9.05
C PHE A 303 -11.08 -2.78 -7.74
N ALA A 304 -9.92 -3.42 -7.79
CA ALA A 304 -9.11 -3.67 -6.60
C ALA A 304 -7.62 -3.63 -6.93
N ASP A 305 -6.79 -3.35 -5.94
CA ASP A 305 -5.36 -3.56 -6.09
C ASP A 305 -4.91 -4.88 -5.43
N ILE A 306 -3.80 -5.41 -5.94
CA ILE A 306 -3.15 -6.62 -5.42
C ILE A 306 -1.98 -6.30 -4.49
N SER A 307 -1.93 -5.10 -3.92
CA SER A 307 -0.96 -4.77 -2.89
C SER A 307 -1.22 -5.60 -1.63
N ALA A 308 -0.22 -5.84 -0.82
CA ALA A 308 -0.29 -6.57 0.44
C ALA A 308 -0.95 -7.98 0.42
N VAL A 309 -1.46 -8.48 -0.72
CA VAL A 309 -2.07 -9.84 -0.79
C VAL A 309 -1.04 -10.96 -0.56
N THR A 310 0.24 -10.64 -0.68
CA THR A 310 1.37 -11.54 -0.44
C THR A 310 1.83 -11.57 1.02
N LEU A 311 1.24 -10.76 1.89
CA LEU A 311 1.61 -10.74 3.31
C LEU A 311 1.27 -12.08 4.00
N ARG A 312 2.16 -12.50 4.90
CA ARG A 312 2.05 -13.77 5.63
C ARG A 312 0.75 -13.95 6.42
N ASN A 313 0.12 -12.86 6.83
CA ASN A 313 -1.14 -12.86 7.58
C ASN A 313 -2.39 -12.94 6.69
N ARG A 314 -2.23 -13.11 5.37
CA ARG A 314 -3.34 -13.32 4.42
C ARG A 314 -3.55 -14.81 4.17
N ASP A 315 -4.79 -15.18 3.85
CA ASP A 315 -5.11 -16.56 3.42
C ASP A 315 -4.53 -16.79 2.01
N PRO A 316 -3.66 -17.80 1.82
CA PRO A 316 -3.15 -18.14 0.48
C PRO A 316 -4.23 -18.55 -0.52
N GLY A 317 -5.41 -18.96 -0.08
CA GLY A 317 -6.57 -19.23 -0.92
C GLY A 317 -7.01 -18.00 -1.71
N ILE A 318 -6.79 -16.79 -1.18
CA ILE A 318 -7.06 -15.54 -1.87
C ILE A 318 -6.21 -15.42 -3.14
N LEU A 319 -4.90 -15.68 -3.05
CA LEU A 319 -4.02 -15.65 -4.22
C LEU A 319 -4.43 -16.65 -5.28
N ARG A 320 -4.85 -17.88 -4.89
CA ARG A 320 -5.38 -18.88 -5.81
C ARG A 320 -6.61 -18.35 -6.54
N THR A 321 -7.55 -17.79 -5.80
CA THR A 321 -8.76 -17.18 -6.37
C THR A 321 -8.40 -16.05 -7.34
N LEU A 322 -7.51 -15.12 -6.96
CA LEU A 322 -7.10 -14.02 -7.83
C LEU A 322 -6.43 -14.49 -9.12
N ILE A 323 -5.66 -15.59 -9.09
CA ILE A 323 -5.03 -16.18 -10.27
C ILE A 323 -6.08 -16.88 -11.15
N GLU A 324 -7.01 -17.63 -10.58
CA GLU A 324 -8.01 -18.39 -11.32
C GLU A 324 -9.12 -17.52 -11.93
N ARG A 325 -9.48 -16.42 -11.26
CA ARG A 325 -10.57 -15.53 -11.69
C ARG A 325 -10.13 -14.59 -12.80
N SER A 326 -9.88 -15.16 -13.98
CA SER A 326 -9.48 -14.41 -15.18
C SER A 326 -10.49 -13.33 -15.59
N ASP A 327 -11.76 -13.51 -15.26
CA ASP A 327 -12.83 -12.53 -15.45
C ASP A 327 -12.68 -11.27 -14.56
N TRP A 328 -11.92 -11.36 -13.46
CA TRP A 328 -11.59 -10.22 -12.60
C TRP A 328 -10.33 -9.47 -13.06
N HIS A 329 -9.42 -10.12 -13.80
CA HIS A 329 -8.11 -9.55 -14.14
C HIS A 329 -8.17 -8.14 -14.74
N PRO A 330 -9.14 -7.78 -15.63
CA PRO A 330 -9.24 -6.40 -16.15
C PRO A 330 -9.58 -5.34 -15.10
N ARG A 331 -9.99 -5.76 -13.91
CA ARG A 331 -10.37 -4.90 -12.77
C ARG A 331 -9.40 -5.00 -11.60
N LEU A 332 -8.30 -5.74 -11.75
CA LEU A 332 -7.22 -5.82 -10.77
C LEU A 332 -6.06 -4.94 -11.19
N LEU A 333 -5.46 -4.25 -10.24
CA LEU A 333 -4.40 -3.27 -10.45
C LEU A 333 -3.16 -3.63 -9.62
N HIS A 334 -1.98 -3.44 -10.17
CA HIS A 334 -0.73 -3.60 -9.43
C HIS A 334 -0.52 -2.45 -8.44
N GLY A 335 -0.20 -2.81 -7.20
CA GLY A 335 0.30 -1.95 -6.14
C GLY A 335 1.21 -2.73 -5.22
N SER A 336 2.21 -2.11 -4.62
CA SER A 336 3.16 -2.76 -3.71
C SER A 336 2.77 -2.66 -2.24
N ASP A 337 2.12 -1.58 -1.85
CA ASP A 337 1.94 -1.17 -0.45
C ASP A 337 3.28 -0.88 0.24
N TYR A 338 4.24 -0.33 -0.53
CA TYR A 338 5.51 0.08 0.03
C TYR A 338 5.30 1.09 1.17
N PRO A 339 5.97 0.95 2.34
CA PRO A 339 7.19 0.18 2.58
C PRO A 339 6.96 -1.25 3.12
N LEU A 340 5.74 -1.79 3.18
CA LEU A 340 5.48 -3.12 3.77
C LEU A 340 6.32 -4.25 3.15
N PRO A 341 6.60 -4.32 1.83
CA PRO A 341 7.49 -5.34 1.27
C PRO A 341 8.92 -5.30 1.83
N GLY A 342 9.35 -4.17 2.36
CA GLY A 342 10.64 -4.01 3.05
C GLY A 342 10.65 -4.51 4.50
N ILE A 343 9.52 -4.87 5.08
CA ILE A 343 9.45 -5.51 6.40
C ILE A 343 9.66 -7.01 6.22
N MET A 344 10.89 -7.47 6.41
CA MET A 344 11.34 -8.82 6.07
C MET A 344 10.43 -9.98 6.49
N PRO A 345 9.89 -10.04 7.74
CA PRO A 345 9.05 -11.15 8.15
C PRO A 345 7.61 -11.11 7.62
N LEU A 346 7.18 -10.04 6.95
CA LEU A 346 5.81 -9.93 6.43
C LEU A 346 5.60 -10.71 5.14
N ILE A 347 6.60 -10.77 4.25
CA ILE A 347 6.54 -11.56 3.01
C ILE A 347 7.63 -12.62 3.06
N VAL A 348 7.23 -13.88 3.07
CA VAL A 348 8.15 -15.02 3.18
C VAL A 348 7.98 -15.92 1.95
N PRO A 349 8.87 -15.83 0.93
CA PRO A 349 8.73 -16.59 -0.32
C PRO A 349 8.55 -18.11 -0.12
N ALA A 350 9.25 -18.70 0.86
CA ALA A 350 9.12 -20.12 1.19
C ALA A 350 7.67 -20.50 1.66
N HIS A 351 6.86 -19.54 2.09
CA HIS A 351 5.46 -19.80 2.40
C HIS A 351 4.66 -20.17 1.14
N PHE A 352 4.93 -19.50 0.01
CA PHE A 352 4.27 -19.77 -1.26
C PHE A 352 4.72 -21.10 -1.86
N VAL A 353 5.99 -21.49 -1.68
CA VAL A 353 6.49 -22.83 -2.09
C VAL A 353 5.73 -23.93 -1.38
N ARG A 354 5.61 -23.84 -0.06
CA ARG A 354 4.85 -24.83 0.74
C ARG A 354 3.37 -24.90 0.38
N ARG A 355 2.83 -23.90 -0.29
CA ARG A 355 1.44 -23.82 -0.76
C ARG A 355 1.26 -24.17 -2.23
N GLY A 356 2.34 -24.52 -2.92
CA GLY A 356 2.33 -24.86 -4.35
C GLY A 356 2.07 -23.68 -5.28
N LEU A 357 2.33 -22.45 -4.80
CA LEU A 357 2.15 -21.20 -5.55
C LEU A 357 3.45 -20.69 -6.18
N LEU A 358 4.59 -21.22 -5.77
CA LEU A 358 5.91 -20.79 -6.22
C LEU A 358 6.85 -22.00 -6.33
N ALA A 359 7.64 -22.05 -7.37
CA ALA A 359 8.66 -23.08 -7.54
C ALA A 359 9.87 -22.82 -6.59
N GLU A 360 10.43 -23.88 -6.00
CA GLU A 360 11.44 -23.80 -4.95
C GLU A 360 12.76 -23.20 -5.45
N GLU A 361 13.14 -23.47 -6.69
CA GLU A 361 14.37 -22.96 -7.31
C GLU A 361 14.43 -21.43 -7.42
N LYS A 362 13.27 -20.74 -7.28
CA LYS A 362 13.18 -19.28 -7.32
C LYS A 362 13.53 -18.62 -5.96
N LEU A 363 13.55 -19.39 -4.87
CA LEU A 363 13.73 -18.87 -3.51
C LEU A 363 15.03 -18.07 -3.30
N PRO A 364 16.22 -18.56 -3.76
CA PRO A 364 17.46 -17.84 -3.48
C PRO A 364 17.43 -16.42 -4.04
N ILE A 365 17.01 -16.28 -5.30
CA ILE A 365 16.97 -14.97 -5.99
C ILE A 365 15.93 -14.05 -5.40
N LEU A 366 14.73 -14.56 -5.07
CA LEU A 366 13.70 -13.75 -4.45
C LEU A 366 14.11 -13.22 -3.07
N ARG A 367 14.83 -14.02 -2.28
CA ARG A 367 15.36 -13.55 -0.98
C ARG A 367 16.41 -12.46 -1.17
N GLU A 368 17.33 -12.67 -2.11
CA GLU A 368 18.35 -11.68 -2.42
C GLU A 368 17.72 -10.37 -2.95
N LEU A 369 16.73 -10.44 -3.85
CA LEU A 369 15.98 -9.27 -4.31
C LEU A 369 15.33 -8.50 -3.14
N GLN A 370 14.74 -9.21 -2.16
CA GLN A 370 14.11 -8.59 -1.00
C GLN A 370 15.10 -7.76 -0.17
N ASP A 371 16.36 -8.25 -0.05
CA ASP A 371 17.43 -7.58 0.70
C ASP A 371 17.89 -6.28 0.03
N TYR A 372 17.84 -6.19 -1.30
CA TYR A 372 18.29 -5.03 -2.08
C TYR A 372 17.16 -4.10 -2.48
N ASN A 373 16.07 -4.63 -3.02
CA ASN A 373 14.99 -3.86 -3.61
C ASN A 373 13.62 -4.48 -3.34
N PRO A 374 12.94 -4.08 -2.26
CA PRO A 374 11.63 -4.62 -1.91
C PRO A 374 10.52 -4.30 -2.93
N LEU A 375 10.61 -3.22 -3.71
CA LEU A 375 9.65 -2.94 -4.80
C LEU A 375 9.80 -3.93 -5.94
N LEU A 376 11.03 -4.13 -6.42
CA LEU A 376 11.32 -5.11 -7.47
C LEU A 376 11.02 -6.53 -6.99
N PHE A 377 11.34 -6.84 -5.73
CA PHE A 377 11.01 -8.12 -5.11
C PHE A 377 9.50 -8.41 -5.15
N ASP A 378 8.66 -7.46 -4.69
CA ASP A 378 7.21 -7.63 -4.69
C ASP A 378 6.65 -7.84 -6.11
N PHE A 379 7.15 -7.05 -7.07
CA PHE A 379 6.81 -7.19 -8.47
C PHE A 379 7.18 -8.56 -9.03
N VAL A 380 8.46 -8.96 -8.89
CA VAL A 380 8.97 -10.25 -9.39
C VAL A 380 8.25 -11.42 -8.73
N LEU A 381 8.06 -11.38 -7.41
CA LEU A 381 7.30 -12.40 -6.69
C LEU A 381 5.91 -12.58 -7.30
N LYS A 382 5.11 -11.52 -7.43
CA LYS A 382 3.75 -11.55 -7.96
C LYS A 382 3.68 -12.09 -9.39
N ARG A 383 4.66 -11.76 -10.23
CA ARG A 383 4.78 -12.24 -11.61
C ARG A 383 5.10 -13.73 -11.69
N HIS A 384 5.74 -14.29 -10.67
CA HIS A 384 6.13 -15.70 -10.61
C HIS A 384 5.19 -16.59 -9.78
N LEU A 385 4.18 -16.01 -9.12
CA LEU A 385 3.14 -16.80 -8.49
C LEU A 385 2.29 -17.51 -9.55
N THR A 386 2.11 -18.82 -9.37
CA THR A 386 1.33 -19.66 -10.29
C THR A 386 0.37 -20.57 -9.51
N TRP A 387 -0.76 -20.86 -10.12
CA TRP A 387 -1.69 -21.85 -9.62
C TRP A 387 -2.41 -22.53 -10.81
N ASN A 388 -2.47 -23.87 -10.85
CA ASN A 388 -3.05 -24.63 -11.95
C ASN A 388 -2.53 -24.21 -13.33
N ASN A 389 -1.21 -23.98 -13.46
CA ASN A 389 -0.52 -23.49 -14.66
C ASN A 389 -0.99 -22.09 -15.14
N GLN A 390 -1.72 -21.36 -14.31
CA GLN A 390 -2.11 -19.98 -14.58
C GLN A 390 -1.28 -19.01 -13.74
N ARG A 391 -1.16 -17.77 -14.21
CA ARG A 391 -0.51 -16.65 -13.50
C ARG A 391 -1.27 -15.36 -13.74
N LEU A 392 -0.99 -14.35 -12.93
CA LEU A 392 -1.52 -13.01 -13.15
C LEU A 392 -1.01 -12.46 -14.49
N PRO A 393 -1.87 -11.91 -15.36
CA PRO A 393 -1.49 -11.44 -16.69
C PRO A 393 -0.65 -10.16 -16.62
N ALA A 394 0.16 -9.92 -17.65
CA ALA A 394 0.97 -8.71 -17.78
C ALA A 394 0.15 -7.42 -17.70
N SER A 395 -1.03 -7.41 -18.32
CA SER A 395 -1.93 -6.24 -18.36
C SER A 395 -2.38 -5.74 -16.98
N LEU A 396 -2.42 -6.62 -15.98
CA LEU A 396 -2.76 -6.24 -14.60
C LEU A 396 -1.70 -5.29 -14.00
N PHE A 397 -0.44 -5.41 -14.44
CA PHE A 397 0.67 -4.58 -13.98
C PHE A 397 0.76 -3.25 -14.73
N GLU A 398 0.12 -3.14 -15.89
CA GLU A 398 0.04 -1.93 -16.72
C GLU A 398 -1.10 -1.02 -16.26
N THR A 399 -0.97 -0.41 -15.09
CA THR A 399 -2.05 0.34 -14.42
C THR A 399 -2.27 1.75 -14.96
N ARG A 400 -1.27 2.34 -15.64
CA ARG A 400 -1.34 3.69 -16.21
C ARG A 400 -2.60 3.96 -17.01
N PRO A 401 -3.09 3.07 -17.92
CA PRO A 401 -4.30 3.32 -18.69
C PRO A 401 -5.54 3.55 -17.83
N PHE A 402 -5.64 2.88 -16.68
CA PHE A 402 -6.75 3.10 -15.74
C PHE A 402 -6.74 4.51 -15.15
N PHE A 403 -5.57 5.06 -14.83
CA PHE A 403 -5.43 6.38 -14.20
C PHE A 403 -5.32 7.54 -15.17
N GLN A 404 -5.07 7.27 -16.45
CA GLN A 404 -4.97 8.31 -17.51
C GLN A 404 -6.29 8.58 -18.22
N HIS A 405 -7.36 7.83 -17.93
CA HIS A 405 -8.63 8.07 -18.57
C HIS A 405 -9.16 9.47 -18.26
N ASN A 406 -9.16 10.29 -19.35
CA ASN A 406 -9.82 11.56 -19.51
C ASN A 406 -9.17 12.80 -18.87
N GLN A 407 -8.09 13.27 -19.47
CA GLN A 407 -8.00 14.68 -19.82
C GLN A 407 -8.51 14.81 -21.27
N ALA A 408 -9.83 14.77 -21.43
CA ALA A 408 -10.49 15.18 -22.67
C ALA A 408 -11.11 16.56 -22.43
#